data_59c0af45b7b8bed337e52e3df551f7f2
#
_entry.id   59c0af45b7b8bed337e52e3df551f7f2
#
_cell.length_a   1.000
_cell.length_b   1.000
_cell.length_c   1.000
_cell.angle_alpha   90.00
_cell.angle_beta   90.00
_cell.angle_gamma   90.00
#
_symmetry.space_group_name_H-M   'P 1'
#
loop_
_entity.id
_entity.type
_entity.pdbx_description
1 polymer ?
#
loop_
_entity_poly.entity_id
_entity_poly.type
_entity_poly.pdbx_seq_one_letter_code
_entity_poly.pdbx_strand_id
1 'polypeptide(L)'
;MIRSNFFNIGRVVVTWSINDYISKESKFAAEIVSALHRYAQKDWGNLDEEDKQTNEEALKFPDDLYLMGAYDTSKGKIWIITNNISEI
;
A
#
# COMPACT_ATOMS: atom_id res chain seq x y z
N MET A 1 -14.46 2.58 5.07
CA MET A 1 -13.05 2.91 5.37
C MET A 1 -12.26 1.63 5.60
N ILE A 2 -11.12 1.51 4.97
CA ILE A 2 -10.27 0.32 5.08
C ILE A 2 -9.48 0.40 6.38
N ARG A 3 -9.49 -0.69 7.14
CA ARG A 3 -8.76 -0.78 8.40
C ARG A 3 -7.87 -2.02 8.39
N SER A 4 -6.76 -1.94 9.08
CA SER A 4 -5.90 -3.08 9.34
C SER A 4 -6.01 -3.47 10.82
N ASN A 5 -6.04 -4.79 11.07
CA ASN A 5 -5.90 -5.33 12.43
C ASN A 5 -4.43 -5.48 12.84
N PHE A 6 -3.50 -5.19 11.94
CA PHE A 6 -2.08 -5.44 12.12
C PHE A 6 -1.27 -4.17 12.33
N PHE A 7 -1.74 -3.04 11.80
CA PHE A 7 -1.03 -1.77 11.89
C PHE A 7 -1.96 -0.61 11.64
N ASN A 8 -1.51 0.59 12.01
CA ASN A 8 -2.24 1.82 11.71
C ASN A 8 -1.92 2.22 10.26
N ILE A 9 -2.89 2.08 9.37
CA ILE A 9 -2.73 2.47 7.96
C ILE A 9 -2.39 3.96 7.87
N GLY A 10 -3.08 4.77 8.65
CA GLY A 10 -2.76 6.19 8.78
C GLY A 10 -2.70 6.92 7.45
N ARG A 11 -1.60 7.61 7.23
CA ARG A 11 -1.38 8.40 6.02
C ARG A 11 -0.92 7.49 4.88
N VAL A 12 -1.79 7.26 3.91
CA VAL A 12 -1.54 6.36 2.78
C VAL A 12 -1.43 7.16 1.50
N VAL A 13 -0.40 6.84 0.71
CA VAL A 13 -0.22 7.39 -0.63
C VAL A 13 -0.24 6.22 -1.62
N VAL A 14 -1.04 6.36 -2.67
CA VAL A 14 -1.03 5.44 -3.79
C VAL A 14 -0.34 6.12 -4.96
N THR A 15 0.75 5.53 -5.46
CA THR A 15 1.45 6.05 -6.62
C THR A 15 1.20 5.15 -7.82
N TRP A 16 1.17 5.77 -8.99
CA TRP A 16 0.84 5.10 -10.23
C TRP A 16 1.58 5.81 -11.38
N SER A 17 2.13 5.03 -12.28
CA SER A 17 2.98 5.57 -13.34
C SER A 17 2.21 6.23 -14.49
N ILE A 18 0.90 6.00 -14.60
CA ILE A 18 0.05 6.56 -15.64
C ILE A 18 -1.10 7.27 -14.95
N ASN A 19 -1.16 8.59 -15.01
CA ASN A 19 -1.93 9.37 -14.05
C ASN A 19 -3.23 10.00 -14.55
N ASP A 20 -3.83 9.55 -15.66
CA ASP A 20 -4.91 10.34 -16.22
C ASP A 20 -6.32 9.76 -16.15
N TYR A 21 -6.52 8.53 -15.70
CA TYR A 21 -7.79 7.86 -15.99
C TYR A 21 -8.46 7.16 -14.82
N ILE A 22 -8.00 7.36 -13.59
CA ILE A 22 -8.57 6.68 -12.43
C ILE A 22 -10.07 6.95 -12.32
N SER A 23 -10.48 8.19 -12.53
CA SER A 23 -11.87 8.59 -12.39
C SER A 23 -12.79 8.04 -13.48
N LYS A 24 -12.23 7.50 -14.56
CA LYS A 24 -13.01 7.05 -15.72
C LYS A 24 -13.07 5.53 -15.86
N GLU A 25 -12.33 4.82 -15.06
CA GLU A 25 -12.20 3.36 -15.16
C GLU A 25 -12.64 2.71 -13.86
N SER A 26 -13.89 2.28 -13.78
CA SER A 26 -14.41 1.63 -12.58
C SER A 26 -13.66 0.34 -12.24
N LYS A 27 -13.20 -0.38 -13.26
CA LYS A 27 -12.40 -1.59 -13.04
C LYS A 27 -11.09 -1.27 -12.33
N PHE A 28 -10.41 -0.21 -12.76
CA PHE A 28 -9.15 0.19 -12.13
C PHE A 28 -9.37 0.66 -10.70
N ALA A 29 -10.42 1.41 -10.45
CA ALA A 29 -10.77 1.83 -9.09
C ALA A 29 -11.01 0.62 -8.19
N ALA A 30 -11.72 -0.39 -8.69
CA ALA A 30 -11.95 -1.62 -7.95
C ALA A 30 -10.64 -2.37 -7.67
N GLU A 31 -9.71 -2.36 -8.62
CA GLU A 31 -8.39 -2.97 -8.44
C GLU A 31 -7.60 -2.26 -7.34
N ILE A 32 -7.67 -0.92 -7.28
CA ILE A 32 -7.01 -0.16 -6.22
C ILE A 32 -7.60 -0.51 -4.86
N VAL A 33 -8.92 -0.57 -4.75
CA VAL A 33 -9.59 -0.93 -3.51
C VAL A 33 -9.19 -2.34 -3.08
N SER A 34 -9.16 -3.28 -4.02
CA SER A 34 -8.73 -4.65 -3.74
C SER A 34 -7.28 -4.69 -3.23
N ALA A 35 -6.40 -3.90 -3.85
CA ALA A 35 -5.01 -3.81 -3.41
C ALA A 35 -4.90 -3.24 -2.00
N LEU A 36 -5.70 -2.23 -1.67
CA LEU A 36 -5.72 -1.67 -0.32
C LEU A 36 -6.18 -2.69 0.73
N HIS A 37 -7.18 -3.51 0.40
CA HIS A 37 -7.59 -4.59 1.30
C HIS A 37 -6.48 -5.62 1.50
N ARG A 38 -5.77 -5.99 0.44
CA ARG A 38 -4.62 -6.90 0.54
C ARG A 38 -3.53 -6.29 1.42
N TYR A 39 -3.23 -5.03 1.18
CA TYR A 39 -2.23 -4.29 1.95
C TYR A 39 -2.57 -4.28 3.44
N ALA A 40 -3.82 -4.04 3.78
CA ALA A 40 -4.28 -4.03 5.17
C ALA A 40 -4.16 -5.41 5.84
N GLN A 41 -4.09 -6.48 5.06
CA GLN A 41 -3.91 -7.86 5.54
C GLN A 41 -2.43 -8.29 5.56
N LYS A 42 -1.50 -7.38 5.34
CA LYS A 42 -0.07 -7.65 5.20
C LYS A 42 0.26 -8.49 3.96
N ASP A 43 -0.59 -8.45 2.96
CA ASP A 43 -0.28 -9.01 1.64
C ASP A 43 0.39 -7.91 0.81
N TRP A 44 1.69 -7.92 0.77
CA TRP A 44 2.49 -6.85 0.16
C TRP A 44 2.54 -6.92 -1.36
N GLY A 45 1.83 -7.88 -1.95
CA GLY A 45 1.73 -8.01 -3.39
C GLY A 45 3.00 -8.54 -4.02
N ASN A 46 3.48 -7.82 -5.03
CA ASN A 46 4.62 -8.26 -5.85
C ASN A 46 5.96 -7.67 -5.43
N LEU A 47 6.10 -7.28 -4.17
CA LEU A 47 7.41 -6.94 -3.64
C LEU A 47 8.32 -8.16 -3.63
N ASP A 48 9.62 -7.93 -3.75
CA ASP A 48 10.57 -9.03 -3.55
C ASP A 48 10.67 -9.40 -2.07
N GLU A 49 11.30 -10.53 -1.78
CA GLU A 49 11.35 -11.04 -0.41
C GLU A 49 12.12 -10.12 0.54
N GLU A 50 13.14 -9.44 0.04
CA GLU A 50 13.91 -8.50 0.84
C GLU A 50 13.03 -7.32 1.28
N ASP A 51 12.24 -6.76 0.37
CA ASP A 51 11.35 -5.65 0.69
C ASP A 51 10.21 -6.09 1.60
N LYS A 52 9.69 -7.30 1.41
CA LYS A 52 8.69 -7.86 2.34
C LYS A 52 9.26 -7.99 3.74
N GLN A 53 10.51 -8.45 3.85
CA GLN A 53 11.19 -8.57 5.14
C GLN A 53 11.35 -7.20 5.78
N THR A 54 11.68 -6.18 5.01
CA THR A 54 11.80 -4.81 5.49
C THR A 54 10.47 -4.33 6.10
N ASN A 55 9.34 -4.65 5.45
CA ASN A 55 8.02 -4.32 5.99
C ASN A 55 7.78 -5.02 7.34
N GLU A 56 8.10 -6.31 7.43
CA GLU A 56 7.89 -7.06 8.67
C GLU A 56 8.75 -6.51 9.81
N GLU A 57 9.97 -6.09 9.51
CA GLU A 57 10.80 -5.42 10.49
C GLU A 57 10.22 -4.07 10.91
N ALA A 58 9.68 -3.30 9.97
CA ALA A 58 9.09 -2.00 10.24
C ALA A 58 7.90 -2.09 11.19
N LEU A 59 7.13 -3.17 11.14
CA LEU A 59 5.97 -3.38 12.01
C LEU A 59 6.33 -3.46 13.49
N LYS A 60 7.59 -3.69 13.80
CA LYS A 60 8.09 -3.70 15.18
C LYS A 60 8.23 -2.29 15.77
N PHE A 61 8.12 -1.25 14.94
CA PHE A 61 8.31 0.14 15.32
C PHE A 61 7.11 0.98 14.90
N PRO A 62 5.95 0.78 15.54
CA PRO A 62 4.69 1.41 15.07
C PRO A 62 4.68 2.93 15.15
N ASP A 63 5.56 3.54 15.95
CA ASP A 63 5.64 5.00 16.05
C ASP A 63 6.37 5.64 14.87
N ASP A 64 7.16 4.86 14.13
CA ASP A 64 7.93 5.32 12.96
C ASP A 64 7.69 4.37 11.81
N LEU A 65 6.43 4.17 11.46
CA LEU A 65 6.03 3.15 10.51
C LEU A 65 6.17 3.62 9.08
N TYR A 66 6.97 2.91 8.30
CA TYR A 66 7.04 3.05 6.86
C TYR A 66 6.85 1.68 6.22
N LEU A 67 5.79 1.55 5.43
CA LEU A 67 5.45 0.31 4.75
C LEU A 67 5.19 0.56 3.28
N MET A 68 5.39 -0.46 2.46
CA MET A 68 5.14 -0.37 1.04
C MET A 68 4.56 -1.68 0.52
N GLY A 69 3.58 -1.59 -0.37
CA GLY A 69 3.10 -2.71 -1.15
C GLY A 69 3.15 -2.39 -2.62
N ALA A 70 3.29 -3.40 -3.47
CA ALA A 70 3.30 -3.24 -4.92
C ALA A 70 2.31 -4.23 -5.53
N TYR A 71 1.47 -3.75 -6.43
CA TYR A 71 0.37 -4.56 -6.98
C TYR A 71 0.24 -4.31 -8.47
N ASP A 72 0.01 -5.38 -9.22
CA ASP A 72 -0.23 -5.26 -10.65
C ASP A 72 -1.72 -5.01 -10.90
N THR A 73 -2.00 -4.08 -11.80
CA THR A 73 -3.36 -3.77 -12.22
C THR A 73 -3.46 -3.81 -13.73
N SER A 74 -4.67 -3.72 -14.25
CA SER A 74 -4.91 -3.65 -15.69
C SER A 74 -4.29 -2.40 -16.35
N LYS A 75 -3.95 -1.39 -15.54
CA LYS A 75 -3.34 -0.14 -16.02
C LYS A 75 -1.87 -0.04 -15.66
N GLY A 76 -1.27 -1.10 -15.15
CA GLY A 76 0.13 -1.11 -14.74
C GLY A 76 0.30 -1.29 -13.25
N LYS A 77 1.52 -1.12 -12.80
CA LYS A 77 1.86 -1.33 -11.40
C LYS A 77 1.51 -0.11 -10.56
N ILE A 78 0.93 -0.36 -9.39
CA ILE A 78 0.73 0.66 -8.37
C ILE A 78 1.55 0.32 -7.13
N TRP A 79 1.89 1.34 -6.35
CA TRP A 79 2.53 1.19 -5.05
C TRP A 79 1.65 1.85 -4.01
N ILE A 80 1.48 1.18 -2.87
CA ILE A 80 0.78 1.72 -1.71
C ILE A 80 1.82 1.94 -0.64
N ILE A 81 1.87 3.15 -0.09
CA ILE A 81 2.90 3.54 0.87
C ILE A 81 2.22 4.12 2.11
N THR A 82 2.57 3.59 3.26
CA THR A 82 2.23 4.17 4.56
C THR A 82 3.48 4.87 5.09
N ASN A 83 3.33 6.15 5.43
CA ASN A 83 4.41 6.91 6.03
C ASN A 83 3.86 7.62 7.27
N ASN A 84 4.01 6.96 8.41
CA ASN A 84 3.57 7.45 9.72
C ASN A 84 4.76 7.80 10.60
N ILE A 85 5.83 8.32 9.98
CA ILE A 85 7.01 8.72 10.74
C ILE A 85 6.66 9.94 11.58
N SER A 86 6.97 9.84 12.87
CA SER A 86 6.71 10.92 13.80
C SER A 86 7.63 12.10 13.53
N GLU A 87 7.04 13.28 13.34
CA GLU A 87 7.80 14.52 13.23
C GLU A 87 7.81 15.21 14.59
N ILE A 88 8.98 15.37 15.13
CA ILE A 88 9.16 16.05 16.40
C ILE A 88 9.86 17.38 16.18
#